data_c889af411af9fb2ce6b5890a13a469ec
#
_entry.id   c889af411af9fb2ce6b5890a13a469ec
#
_cell.length_a   1.000
_cell.length_b   1.000
_cell.length_c   1.000
_cell.angle_alpha   90.00
_cell.angle_beta   90.00
_cell.angle_gamma   90.00
#
_symmetry.space_group_name_H-M   'P 1'
#
loop_
_entity.id
_entity.type
_entity.pdbx_description
1 polymer ?
#
loop_
_entity_poly.entity_id
_entity_poly.type
_entity_poly.pdbx_seq_one_letter_code
_entity_poly.pdbx_strand_id
1 'polypeptide(L)'
;MTIARRALLLAALLATAACSVLPKAESPDVYRLPSTPLPQAPAGAVNWSLRVETPQAERMLDSARIAVLPEGDVVSVYKGARWSDRVPVLLRNRLLEAFRNDGRITALSSDDTNLQADYVLSADLTAFQSEYRGKEPVVVVRYDARLVRSNGLKIVAAHRFEVTQPVGGTTVPQVVAAFGQASDALAAQVAAWTLAQRAEAQGSR
;
A
#
# COMPACT_ATOMS: atom_id res chain seq x y z
N MET A 1 -15.27 15.06 -66.78
CA MET A 1 -14.53 15.50 -65.58
C MET A 1 -15.34 15.60 -64.29
N THR A 2 -16.60 15.29 -64.26
CA THR A 2 -17.48 15.50 -63.08
C THR A 2 -17.71 14.26 -62.18
N ILE A 3 -17.66 13.05 -62.73
CA ILE A 3 -17.94 11.82 -61.99
C ILE A 3 -16.70 11.41 -61.11
N ALA A 4 -15.52 11.50 -61.66
CA ALA A 4 -14.27 11.19 -60.91
C ALA A 4 -14.03 12.15 -59.74
N ARG A 5 -14.37 13.43 -59.87
CA ARG A 5 -14.25 14.42 -58.81
C ARG A 5 -15.27 14.23 -57.68
N ARG A 6 -16.49 13.72 -58.01
CA ARG A 6 -17.48 13.40 -57.02
C ARG A 6 -17.16 12.11 -56.26
N ALA A 7 -16.56 11.12 -56.93
CA ALA A 7 -16.10 9.90 -56.29
C ALA A 7 -14.93 10.15 -55.32
N LEU A 8 -14.02 11.07 -55.66
CA LEU A 8 -12.90 11.46 -54.79
C LEU A 8 -13.37 12.21 -53.56
N LEU A 9 -14.38 13.10 -53.70
CA LEU A 9 -14.96 13.82 -52.58
C LEU A 9 -15.75 12.90 -51.61
N LEU A 10 -16.47 11.91 -52.14
CA LEU A 10 -17.14 10.90 -51.32
C LEU A 10 -16.16 9.98 -50.57
N ALA A 11 -15.04 9.58 -51.22
CA ALA A 11 -13.98 8.81 -50.59
C ALA A 11 -13.27 9.60 -49.46
N ALA A 12 -13.05 10.90 -49.67
CA ALA A 12 -12.47 11.76 -48.63
C ALA A 12 -13.41 11.98 -47.44
N LEU A 13 -14.74 12.06 -47.66
CA LEU A 13 -15.73 12.18 -46.59
C LEU A 13 -15.85 10.88 -45.75
N LEU A 14 -15.73 9.72 -46.37
CA LEU A 14 -15.75 8.42 -45.69
C LEU A 14 -14.49 8.19 -44.86
N ALA A 15 -13.34 8.71 -45.26
CA ALA A 15 -12.09 8.59 -44.53
C ALA A 15 -12.07 9.41 -43.23
N THR A 16 -12.84 10.50 -43.13
CA THR A 16 -12.92 11.34 -41.91
C THR A 16 -13.88 10.74 -40.84
N ALA A 17 -14.79 9.85 -41.21
CA ALA A 17 -15.70 9.19 -40.29
C ALA A 17 -15.05 8.02 -39.51
N ALA A 18 -13.90 7.53 -39.95
CA ALA A 18 -13.22 6.38 -39.33
C ALA A 18 -12.47 6.72 -38.03
N CYS A 19 -12.25 8.00 -37.73
CA CYS A 19 -11.48 8.41 -36.54
C CYS A 19 -12.32 8.52 -35.25
N SER A 20 -13.65 8.29 -35.27
CA SER A 20 -14.51 8.49 -34.09
C SER A 20 -14.85 7.23 -33.32
N VAL A 21 -14.32 6.06 -33.66
CA VAL A 21 -14.66 4.77 -33.04
C VAL A 21 -13.58 4.26 -32.09
N LEU A 22 -12.75 5.15 -31.54
CA LEU A 22 -11.91 4.75 -30.39
C LEU A 22 -12.82 4.62 -29.16
N PRO A 23 -12.93 3.42 -28.55
CA PRO A 23 -13.67 3.26 -27.32
C PRO A 23 -13.10 4.25 -26.29
N LYS A 24 -13.95 5.09 -25.74
CA LYS A 24 -13.57 6.01 -24.65
C LYS A 24 -13.08 5.15 -23.51
N ALA A 25 -11.76 5.19 -23.26
CA ALA A 25 -11.19 4.47 -22.12
C ALA A 25 -11.84 5.04 -20.86
N GLU A 26 -12.65 4.25 -20.17
CA GLU A 26 -13.23 4.62 -18.89
C GLU A 26 -12.07 4.87 -17.92
N SER A 27 -12.11 6.03 -17.28
CA SER A 27 -11.12 6.35 -16.23
C SER A 27 -11.32 5.40 -15.06
N PRO A 28 -10.26 4.78 -14.53
CA PRO A 28 -10.43 3.87 -13.40
C PRO A 28 -10.85 4.64 -12.15
N ASP A 29 -11.68 3.99 -11.32
CA ASP A 29 -11.96 4.46 -9.97
C ASP A 29 -10.69 4.50 -9.14
N VAL A 30 -10.48 5.61 -8.44
CA VAL A 30 -9.29 5.82 -7.60
C VAL A 30 -9.67 5.68 -6.14
N TYR A 31 -9.10 4.68 -5.48
CA TYR A 31 -9.33 4.39 -4.07
C TYR A 31 -8.19 4.86 -3.19
N ARG A 32 -8.51 5.53 -2.09
CA ARG A 32 -7.58 5.70 -0.97
C ARG A 32 -7.58 4.41 -0.14
N LEU A 33 -6.49 4.14 0.57
CA LEU A 33 -6.47 3.06 1.55
C LEU A 33 -7.31 3.51 2.76
N PRO A 34 -8.46 2.86 3.05
CA PRO A 34 -9.32 3.28 4.17
C PRO A 34 -8.59 3.16 5.51
N SER A 35 -8.95 4.00 6.48
CA SER A 35 -8.46 3.92 7.85
C SER A 35 -9.59 4.01 8.85
N THR A 36 -9.42 3.26 9.92
CA THR A 36 -10.24 3.42 11.13
C THR A 36 -9.42 4.18 12.16
N PRO A 37 -9.98 5.18 12.86
CA PRO A 37 -9.27 5.84 13.94
C PRO A 37 -8.82 4.83 14.99
N LEU A 38 -7.51 4.78 15.26
CA LEU A 38 -6.96 3.94 16.32
C LEU A 38 -7.11 4.66 17.66
N PRO A 39 -7.42 3.94 18.77
CA PRO A 39 -7.43 4.55 20.10
C PRO A 39 -6.04 5.07 20.46
N GLN A 40 -5.98 6.25 21.09
CA GLN A 40 -4.75 6.78 21.65
C GLN A 40 -4.25 5.88 22.78
N ALA A 41 -2.97 5.56 22.77
CA ALA A 41 -2.34 4.87 23.88
C ALA A 41 -2.14 5.81 25.08
N PRO A 42 -2.15 5.28 26.32
CA PRO A 42 -1.84 6.10 27.50
C PRO A 42 -0.40 6.61 27.46
N ALA A 43 -0.20 7.84 27.97
CA ALA A 43 1.02 8.61 27.86
C ALA A 43 2.25 7.94 28.48
N GLY A 44 3.37 8.12 27.81
CA GLY A 44 4.72 7.72 28.19
C GLY A 44 5.63 7.95 27.00
N ALA A 45 5.98 9.25 26.75
CA ALA A 45 6.83 9.60 25.62
C ALA A 45 8.19 8.90 25.73
N VAL A 46 8.66 8.35 24.64
CA VAL A 46 10.02 7.81 24.53
C VAL A 46 11.01 8.93 24.16
N ASN A 47 12.27 8.77 24.53
CA ASN A 47 13.34 9.75 24.31
C ASN A 47 14.22 9.43 23.08
N TRP A 48 13.68 8.74 22.08
CA TRP A 48 14.36 8.40 20.84
C TRP A 48 13.47 8.69 19.64
N SER A 49 14.12 8.91 18.51
CA SER A 49 13.47 9.25 17.23
C SER A 49 13.38 8.05 16.30
N LEU A 50 12.31 8.00 15.49
CA LEU A 50 12.05 6.96 14.51
C LEU A 50 11.86 7.55 13.11
N ARG A 51 12.55 6.97 12.14
CA ARG A 51 12.24 7.16 10.73
C ARG A 51 11.58 5.90 10.18
N VAL A 52 10.41 6.06 9.56
CA VAL A 52 9.70 4.98 8.88
C VAL A 52 9.99 5.09 7.39
N GLU A 53 10.61 4.06 6.83
CA GLU A 53 10.93 4.01 5.40
C GLU A 53 9.79 3.39 4.59
N THR A 54 9.69 3.82 3.33
CA THR A 54 8.86 3.16 2.33
C THR A 54 9.39 1.73 2.15
N PRO A 55 8.57 0.68 2.38
CA PRO A 55 9.03 -0.69 2.27
C PRO A 55 9.43 -1.01 0.83
N GLN A 56 10.47 -1.83 0.69
CA GLN A 56 10.85 -2.39 -0.60
C GLN A 56 9.78 -3.39 -1.04
N ALA A 57 9.46 -3.40 -2.32
CA ALA A 57 8.47 -4.32 -2.87
C ALA A 57 8.84 -4.72 -4.29
N GLU A 58 8.38 -5.88 -4.71
CA GLU A 58 8.47 -6.30 -6.11
C GLU A 58 7.62 -5.38 -6.99
N ARG A 59 7.99 -5.27 -8.26
CA ARG A 59 7.35 -4.34 -9.23
C ARG A 59 5.82 -4.44 -9.28
N MET A 60 5.26 -5.63 -9.08
CA MET A 60 3.82 -5.83 -9.09
C MET A 60 3.15 -5.12 -7.90
N LEU A 61 3.76 -5.18 -6.74
CA LEU A 61 3.30 -4.53 -5.51
C LEU A 61 3.73 -3.05 -5.46
N ASP A 62 4.89 -2.70 -6.05
CA ASP A 62 5.34 -1.30 -6.17
C ASP A 62 4.58 -0.57 -7.28
N SER A 63 3.27 -0.56 -7.18
CA SER A 63 2.37 0.05 -8.15
C SER A 63 1.08 0.55 -7.48
N ALA A 64 0.31 1.35 -8.21
CA ALA A 64 -1.01 1.77 -7.79
C ALA A 64 -2.12 0.77 -8.19
N ARG A 65 -1.78 -0.43 -8.66
CA ARG A 65 -2.78 -1.44 -9.03
C ARG A 65 -3.27 -2.19 -7.80
N ILE A 66 -4.54 -2.56 -7.80
CA ILE A 66 -5.11 -3.43 -6.77
C ILE A 66 -4.85 -4.87 -7.20
N ALA A 67 -3.87 -5.51 -6.58
CA ALA A 67 -3.44 -6.87 -6.93
C ALA A 67 -4.43 -7.93 -6.45
N VAL A 68 -4.61 -8.97 -7.26
CA VAL A 68 -5.42 -10.15 -6.93
C VAL A 68 -4.77 -11.42 -7.47
N LEU A 69 -4.83 -12.50 -6.68
CA LEU A 69 -4.51 -13.86 -7.09
C LEU A 69 -5.85 -14.62 -7.25
N PRO A 70 -6.38 -14.71 -8.47
CA PRO A 70 -7.67 -15.38 -8.68
C PRO A 70 -7.57 -16.90 -8.56
N GLU A 71 -6.41 -17.47 -8.87
CA GLU A 71 -6.15 -18.91 -8.80
C GLU A 71 -4.64 -19.18 -8.69
N GLY A 72 -4.25 -19.95 -7.68
CA GLY A 72 -2.86 -20.34 -7.46
C GLY A 72 -1.91 -19.15 -7.48
N ASP A 73 -0.83 -19.25 -8.26
CA ASP A 73 0.20 -18.21 -8.37
C ASP A 73 -0.06 -17.21 -9.52
N VAL A 74 -1.26 -17.22 -10.12
CA VAL A 74 -1.62 -16.29 -11.18
C VAL A 74 -1.87 -14.91 -10.61
N VAL A 75 -0.99 -13.95 -10.93
CA VAL A 75 -1.14 -12.55 -10.49
C VAL A 75 -1.94 -11.77 -11.51
N SER A 76 -2.97 -11.07 -11.06
CA SER A 76 -3.84 -10.20 -11.85
C SER A 76 -4.13 -8.90 -11.10
N VAL A 77 -4.99 -8.05 -11.66
CA VAL A 77 -5.42 -6.79 -11.04
C VAL A 77 -6.92 -6.58 -11.22
N TYR A 78 -7.55 -5.88 -10.29
CA TYR A 78 -8.93 -5.45 -10.45
C TYR A 78 -9.03 -4.41 -11.57
N LYS A 79 -9.77 -4.75 -12.63
CA LYS A 79 -9.99 -3.85 -13.79
C LYS A 79 -10.84 -2.66 -13.37
N GLY A 80 -10.56 -1.50 -13.97
CA GLY A 80 -11.32 -0.27 -13.71
C GLY A 80 -11.13 0.31 -12.31
N ALA A 81 -10.15 -0.17 -11.52
CA ALA A 81 -9.87 0.30 -10.17
C ALA A 81 -8.37 0.41 -9.89
N ARG A 82 -7.98 1.41 -9.11
CA ARG A 82 -6.59 1.57 -8.68
C ARG A 82 -6.50 2.30 -7.35
N TRP A 83 -5.39 2.17 -6.69
CA TRP A 83 -5.04 2.98 -5.55
C TRP A 83 -4.72 4.44 -5.92
N SER A 84 -4.82 5.34 -4.95
CA SER A 84 -4.45 6.75 -5.10
C SER A 84 -2.94 6.99 -5.22
N ASP A 85 -2.13 6.03 -4.74
CA ASP A 85 -0.67 6.06 -4.81
C ASP A 85 -0.14 4.61 -4.88
N ARG A 86 1.20 4.44 -5.01
CA ARG A 86 1.85 3.13 -4.93
C ARG A 86 1.64 2.51 -3.55
N VAL A 87 1.40 1.21 -3.52
CA VAL A 87 1.10 0.46 -2.28
C VAL A 87 2.15 0.67 -1.18
N PRO A 88 3.48 0.61 -1.43
CA PRO A 88 4.47 0.84 -0.39
C PRO A 88 4.34 2.22 0.28
N VAL A 89 4.02 3.26 -0.50
CA VAL A 89 3.81 4.63 0.02
C VAL A 89 2.56 4.69 0.89
N LEU A 90 1.46 4.08 0.44
CA LEU A 90 0.21 4.03 1.22
C LEU A 90 0.42 3.31 2.55
N LEU A 91 1.15 2.20 2.54
CA LEU A 91 1.42 1.43 3.76
C LEU A 91 2.36 2.17 4.72
N ARG A 92 3.44 2.80 4.20
CA ARG A 92 4.30 3.68 5.02
C ARG A 92 3.48 4.78 5.70
N ASN A 93 2.61 5.45 4.96
CA ASN A 93 1.78 6.52 5.51
C ASN A 93 0.81 5.98 6.58
N ARG A 94 0.28 4.76 6.41
CA ARG A 94 -0.53 4.08 7.41
C ARG A 94 0.26 3.80 8.69
N LEU A 95 1.50 3.31 8.58
CA LEU A 95 2.39 3.10 9.73
C LEU A 95 2.69 4.41 10.46
N LEU A 96 3.01 5.49 9.74
CA LEU A 96 3.21 6.81 10.33
C LEU A 96 1.97 7.30 11.09
N GLU A 97 0.78 7.10 10.52
CA GLU A 97 -0.48 7.44 11.18
C GLU A 97 -0.66 6.65 12.49
N ALA A 98 -0.38 5.34 12.47
CA ALA A 98 -0.46 4.49 13.66
C ALA A 98 0.51 4.96 14.76
N PHE A 99 1.76 5.29 14.43
CA PHE A 99 2.72 5.83 15.41
C PHE A 99 2.32 7.21 15.94
N ARG A 100 1.75 8.09 15.10
CA ARG A 100 1.23 9.39 15.54
C ARG A 100 0.05 9.25 16.49
N ASN A 101 -0.86 8.32 16.19
CA ASN A 101 -2.03 8.05 17.02
C ASN A 101 -1.64 7.38 18.35
N ASP A 102 -0.62 6.54 18.37
CA ASP A 102 -0.04 5.99 19.60
C ASP A 102 0.56 7.09 20.47
N GLY A 103 1.22 8.08 19.90
CA GLY A 103 1.70 9.28 20.58
C GLY A 103 2.95 9.13 21.43
N ARG A 104 3.46 7.90 21.66
CA ARG A 104 4.67 7.67 22.46
C ARG A 104 5.95 8.11 21.76
N ILE A 105 6.03 7.98 20.44
CA ILE A 105 7.17 8.47 19.63
C ILE A 105 6.84 9.86 19.11
N THR A 106 7.35 10.91 19.76
CA THR A 106 7.09 12.30 19.38
C THR A 106 8.01 12.77 18.24
N ALA A 107 9.23 12.23 18.14
CA ALA A 107 10.19 12.52 17.09
C ALA A 107 10.08 11.48 15.97
N LEU A 108 9.09 11.66 15.09
CA LEU A 108 8.75 10.75 13.99
C LEU A 108 8.98 11.43 12.65
N SER A 109 9.64 10.73 11.73
CA SER A 109 9.88 11.18 10.35
C SER A 109 9.67 10.05 9.33
N SER A 110 9.74 10.40 8.05
CA SER A 110 9.71 9.47 6.93
C SER A 110 10.93 9.66 6.03
N ASP A 111 11.10 8.76 5.07
CA ASP A 111 12.12 8.85 4.02
C ASP A 111 11.86 9.97 2.98
N ASP A 112 10.69 10.61 3.01
CA ASP A 112 10.42 11.83 2.20
C ASP A 112 11.22 13.04 2.69
N THR A 113 11.75 12.97 3.92
CA THR A 113 12.57 14.02 4.52
C THR A 113 13.96 13.49 4.81
N ASN A 114 14.96 14.33 4.64
CA ASN A 114 16.35 13.94 4.92
C ASN A 114 16.71 14.13 6.40
N LEU A 115 15.76 13.85 7.31
CA LEU A 115 15.95 13.94 8.74
C LEU A 115 16.60 12.66 9.27
N GLN A 116 17.61 12.81 10.10
CA GLN A 116 18.20 11.69 10.81
C GLN A 116 17.34 11.30 12.01
N ALA A 117 17.30 10.00 12.32
CA ALA A 117 16.64 9.45 13.49
C ALA A 117 17.54 8.44 14.17
N ASP A 118 17.30 8.17 15.47
CA ASP A 118 18.06 7.17 16.23
C ASP A 118 17.85 5.76 15.67
N TYR A 119 16.61 5.50 15.19
CA TYR A 119 16.20 4.23 14.60
C TYR A 119 15.49 4.43 13.28
N VAL A 120 15.65 3.43 12.42
CA VAL A 120 14.96 3.31 11.13
C VAL A 120 14.15 2.02 11.15
N LEU A 121 12.86 2.14 10.85
CA LEU A 121 12.00 1.02 10.53
C LEU A 121 12.03 0.83 9.02
N SER A 122 12.77 -0.17 8.55
CA SER A 122 12.82 -0.59 7.17
C SER A 122 12.11 -1.93 6.99
N ALA A 123 11.64 -2.25 5.78
CA ALA A 123 10.98 -3.52 5.54
C ALA A 123 10.93 -3.92 4.06
N ASP A 124 10.61 -5.20 3.86
CA ASP A 124 10.16 -5.74 2.58
C ASP A 124 8.67 -6.03 2.64
N LEU A 125 7.91 -5.53 1.68
CA LEU A 125 6.50 -5.84 1.49
C LEU A 125 6.40 -7.00 0.49
N THR A 126 6.13 -8.19 1.00
CA THR A 126 6.14 -9.43 0.20
C THR A 126 4.75 -9.92 -0.19
N ALA A 127 3.69 -9.37 0.40
CA ALA A 127 2.30 -9.54 -0.04
C ALA A 127 1.47 -8.30 0.29
N PHE A 128 0.67 -7.86 -0.66
CA PHE A 128 -0.41 -6.88 -0.51
C PHE A 128 -1.42 -7.14 -1.63
N GLN A 129 -2.19 -8.19 -1.49
CA GLN A 129 -3.09 -8.67 -2.51
C GLN A 129 -4.35 -9.31 -1.94
N SER A 130 -5.38 -9.39 -2.77
CA SER A 130 -6.53 -10.25 -2.52
C SER A 130 -6.23 -11.64 -3.09
N GLU A 131 -6.55 -12.70 -2.36
CA GLU A 131 -6.40 -14.10 -2.78
C GLU A 131 -7.75 -14.80 -2.73
N TYR A 132 -8.08 -15.56 -3.77
CA TYR A 132 -9.27 -16.40 -3.74
C TYR A 132 -8.95 -17.75 -3.12
N ARG A 133 -9.57 -18.04 -1.97
CA ARG A 133 -9.55 -19.36 -1.33
C ARG A 133 -10.90 -20.05 -1.58
N GLY A 134 -10.99 -20.73 -2.72
CA GLY A 134 -12.27 -21.21 -3.25
C GLY A 134 -13.07 -20.05 -3.84
N LYS A 135 -14.28 -19.79 -3.33
CA LYS A 135 -15.16 -18.72 -3.82
C LYS A 135 -15.04 -17.40 -3.03
N GLU A 136 -14.39 -17.44 -1.89
CA GLU A 136 -14.30 -16.29 -0.98
C GLU A 136 -12.93 -15.64 -1.07
N PRO A 137 -12.86 -14.34 -1.37
CA PRO A 137 -11.60 -13.62 -1.36
C PRO A 137 -11.18 -13.28 0.08
N VAL A 138 -9.87 -13.31 0.30
CA VAL A 138 -9.22 -12.80 1.51
C VAL A 138 -8.15 -11.80 1.10
N VAL A 139 -7.94 -10.76 1.88
CA VAL A 139 -6.77 -9.88 1.72
C VAL A 139 -5.63 -10.44 2.55
N VAL A 140 -4.45 -10.51 1.94
CA VAL A 140 -3.20 -10.90 2.60
C VAL A 140 -2.21 -9.75 2.54
N VAL A 141 -1.69 -9.35 3.70
CA VAL A 141 -0.59 -8.38 3.82
C VAL A 141 0.55 -9.04 4.58
N ARG A 142 1.73 -9.12 3.95
CA ARG A 142 2.95 -9.66 4.58
C ARG A 142 4.07 -8.63 4.53
N TYR A 143 4.64 -8.36 5.71
CA TYR A 143 5.58 -7.27 5.95
C TYR A 143 6.75 -7.77 6.80
N ASP A 144 7.93 -7.84 6.20
CA ASP A 144 9.16 -8.28 6.85
C ASP A 144 9.91 -7.07 7.39
N ALA A 145 9.65 -6.73 8.65
CA ALA A 145 10.18 -5.53 9.31
C ALA A 145 11.58 -5.75 9.88
N ARG A 146 12.40 -4.70 9.82
CA ARG A 146 13.70 -4.58 10.50
C ARG A 146 13.75 -3.25 11.22
N LEU A 147 14.06 -3.29 12.51
CA LEU A 147 14.39 -2.10 13.28
C LEU A 147 15.93 -1.94 13.27
N VAL A 148 16.40 -0.85 12.71
CA VAL A 148 17.83 -0.60 12.51
C VAL A 148 18.26 0.59 13.37
N ARG A 149 19.32 0.43 14.15
CA ARG A 149 19.97 1.57 14.81
C ARG A 149 20.77 2.34 13.78
N SER A 150 20.51 3.66 13.66
CA SER A 150 21.16 4.50 12.64
C SER A 150 22.67 4.61 12.86
N ASN A 151 23.10 4.76 14.12
CA ASN A 151 24.51 4.72 14.44
C ASN A 151 25.05 3.27 14.31
N GLY A 152 25.95 3.08 13.34
CA GLY A 152 26.56 1.79 13.02
C GLY A 152 25.69 0.87 12.17
N LEU A 153 24.54 1.32 11.69
CA LEU A 153 23.62 0.59 10.76
C LEU A 153 23.34 -0.85 11.21
N LYS A 154 23.12 -1.05 12.50
CA LYS A 154 22.92 -2.38 13.09
C LYS A 154 21.44 -2.72 13.17
N ILE A 155 21.02 -3.85 12.59
CA ILE A 155 19.71 -4.43 12.83
C ILE A 155 19.63 -4.84 14.30
N VAL A 156 18.70 -4.27 15.05
CA VAL A 156 18.48 -4.57 16.47
C VAL A 156 17.33 -5.55 16.69
N ALA A 157 16.39 -5.59 15.78
CA ALA A 157 15.31 -6.58 15.77
C ALA A 157 14.78 -6.77 14.35
N ALA A 158 14.23 -7.94 14.06
CA ALA A 158 13.52 -8.26 12.83
C ALA A 158 12.31 -9.13 13.15
N HIS A 159 11.21 -8.91 12.41
CA HIS A 159 9.98 -9.70 12.59
C HIS A 159 9.17 -9.73 11.29
N ARG A 160 8.60 -10.89 10.99
CA ARG A 160 7.62 -11.05 9.90
C ARG A 160 6.21 -10.90 10.45
N PHE A 161 5.49 -9.95 9.89
CA PHE A 161 4.06 -9.79 10.13
C PHE A 161 3.29 -10.35 8.94
N GLU A 162 2.23 -11.08 9.23
CA GLU A 162 1.26 -11.52 8.23
C GLU A 162 -0.15 -11.29 8.78
N VAL A 163 -0.95 -10.56 8.02
CA VAL A 163 -2.35 -10.31 8.32
C VAL A 163 -3.18 -10.87 7.17
N THR A 164 -4.16 -11.70 7.52
CA THR A 164 -5.18 -12.20 6.60
C THR A 164 -6.53 -11.64 7.04
N GLN A 165 -7.22 -10.94 6.15
CA GLN A 165 -8.51 -10.30 6.40
C GLN A 165 -9.56 -10.87 5.43
N PRO A 166 -10.62 -11.54 5.91
CA PRO A 166 -11.74 -11.94 5.06
C PRO A 166 -12.40 -10.74 4.39
N VAL A 167 -12.82 -10.91 3.14
CA VAL A 167 -13.58 -9.89 2.40
C VAL A 167 -15.06 -10.21 2.53
N GLY A 168 -15.87 -9.24 2.95
CA GLY A 168 -17.32 -9.40 3.11
C GLY A 168 -18.09 -9.41 1.78
N GLY A 169 -17.52 -9.98 0.72
CA GLY A 169 -18.11 -10.10 -0.62
C GLY A 169 -17.06 -10.05 -1.73
N THR A 170 -17.48 -9.79 -2.97
CA THR A 170 -16.60 -9.87 -4.16
C THR A 170 -16.44 -8.54 -4.91
N THR A 171 -17.09 -7.48 -4.45
CA THR A 171 -17.03 -6.16 -5.11
C THR A 171 -15.73 -5.43 -4.74
N VAL A 172 -15.22 -4.59 -5.63
CA VAL A 172 -14.00 -3.81 -5.39
C VAL A 172 -14.09 -2.97 -4.11
N PRO A 173 -15.19 -2.24 -3.81
CA PRO A 173 -15.30 -1.51 -2.55
C PRO A 173 -15.17 -2.39 -1.29
N GLN A 174 -15.70 -3.62 -1.31
CA GLN A 174 -15.56 -4.56 -0.20
C GLN A 174 -14.12 -5.05 -0.04
N VAL A 175 -13.45 -5.34 -1.15
CA VAL A 175 -12.01 -5.67 -1.16
C VAL A 175 -11.18 -4.51 -0.62
N VAL A 176 -11.43 -3.28 -1.06
CA VAL A 176 -10.76 -2.07 -0.57
C VAL A 176 -10.96 -1.88 0.93
N ALA A 177 -12.17 -2.10 1.45
CA ALA A 177 -12.45 -2.05 2.88
C ALA A 177 -11.63 -3.07 3.67
N ALA A 178 -11.51 -4.30 3.16
CA ALA A 178 -10.70 -5.35 3.77
C ALA A 178 -9.20 -5.02 3.77
N PHE A 179 -8.68 -4.39 2.71
CA PHE A 179 -7.30 -3.86 2.69
C PHE A 179 -7.08 -2.81 3.77
N GLY A 180 -8.04 -1.91 3.99
CA GLY A 180 -7.99 -0.94 5.07
C GLY A 180 -7.87 -1.63 6.43
N GLN A 181 -8.77 -2.58 6.73
CA GLN A 181 -8.77 -3.35 7.98
C GLN A 181 -7.46 -4.13 8.20
N ALA A 182 -6.97 -4.81 7.15
CA ALA A 182 -5.70 -5.53 7.22
C ALA A 182 -4.52 -4.58 7.49
N SER A 183 -4.51 -3.41 6.85
CA SER A 183 -3.45 -2.41 7.03
C SER A 183 -3.50 -1.77 8.41
N ASP A 184 -4.68 -1.52 8.98
CA ASP A 184 -4.84 -1.04 10.35
C ASP A 184 -4.32 -2.07 11.36
N ALA A 185 -4.70 -3.34 11.20
CA ALA A 185 -4.23 -4.43 12.06
C ALA A 185 -2.71 -4.61 12.00
N LEU A 186 -2.13 -4.59 10.78
CA LEU A 186 -0.69 -4.63 10.58
C LEU A 186 0.01 -3.46 11.28
N ALA A 187 -0.48 -2.24 11.06
CA ALA A 187 0.14 -1.03 11.59
C ALA A 187 0.13 -1.01 13.12
N ALA A 188 -0.95 -1.47 13.76
CA ALA A 188 -1.04 -1.64 15.20
C ALA A 188 0.00 -2.65 15.73
N GLN A 189 0.14 -3.81 15.07
CA GLN A 189 1.12 -4.84 15.44
C GLN A 189 2.55 -4.33 15.30
N VAL A 190 2.88 -3.67 14.18
CA VAL A 190 4.21 -3.11 13.93
C VAL A 190 4.56 -2.03 14.95
N ALA A 191 3.61 -1.14 15.27
CA ALA A 191 3.83 -0.09 16.28
C ALA A 191 4.08 -0.68 17.67
N ALA A 192 3.26 -1.63 18.11
CA ALA A 192 3.43 -2.31 19.39
C ALA A 192 4.78 -3.05 19.47
N TRP A 193 5.14 -3.80 18.42
CA TRP A 193 6.43 -4.50 18.35
C TRP A 193 7.63 -3.55 18.41
N THR A 194 7.60 -2.47 17.62
CA THR A 194 8.70 -1.49 17.56
C THR A 194 8.97 -0.88 18.94
N LEU A 195 7.91 -0.52 19.66
CA LEU A 195 8.00 0.05 21.01
C LEU A 195 8.49 -0.97 22.04
N ALA A 196 8.06 -2.24 21.97
CA ALA A 196 8.48 -3.29 22.87
C ALA A 196 9.98 -3.59 22.76
N GLN A 197 10.54 -3.65 21.54
CA GLN A 197 11.97 -3.89 21.32
C GLN A 197 12.88 -2.85 22.02
N ARG A 198 12.38 -1.63 22.20
CA ARG A 198 13.14 -0.55 22.85
C ARG A 198 13.00 -0.53 24.36
N ALA A 199 11.89 -1.00 24.89
CA ALA A 199 11.72 -1.15 26.34
C ALA A 199 12.71 -2.18 26.92
N GLU A 200 12.89 -3.31 26.25
CA GLU A 200 13.83 -4.38 26.66
C GLU A 200 15.29 -3.93 26.63
N ALA A 201 15.71 -3.17 25.58
CA ALA A 201 17.07 -2.68 25.45
C ALA A 201 17.45 -1.61 26.48
N GLN A 202 16.50 -0.94 27.12
CA GLN A 202 16.70 0.03 28.20
C GLN A 202 16.74 -0.62 29.58
N GLY A 203 16.00 -1.74 29.77
CA GLY A 203 15.97 -2.48 31.02
C GLY A 203 17.20 -3.37 31.31
N SER A 204 18.06 -3.55 30.31
CA SER A 204 19.27 -4.38 30.41
C SER A 204 20.59 -3.60 30.67
N ARG A 205 20.51 -2.35 31.16
CA ARG A 205 21.66 -1.52 31.55
C ARG A 205 21.78 -1.35 33.04
#